data_d5c01960ba32b6468012f5ca2b5725ee
#
_entry.id   d5c01960ba32b6468012f5ca2b5725ee
#
_cell.length_a   1.000
_cell.length_b   1.000
_cell.length_c   1.000
_cell.angle_alpha   90.00
_cell.angle_beta   90.00
_cell.angle_gamma   90.00
#
_symmetry.space_group_name_H-M   'P 1'
#
loop_
_entity.id
_entity.type
_entity.pdbx_description
1 polymer ?
#
loop_
_entity_poly.entity_id
_entity_poly.type
_entity_poly.pdbx_seq_one_letter_code
_entity_poly.pdbx_strand_id
1 'polypeptide(L)'
;MAAQFAQRSGYTPEMTCIKRLLSAVCVLLGLSGSVSAVEPGVPPPLVQLGPGDQIKIDVFGNPDLATTTNVADDGSIRMPLAGTVAVGGQSLGESARRIEKALKDGQFLVDPQVTVSLLQSMSQRVVVFGEVKNPGSYPIKSNSTVFDVIAQAGGISERGSEIVYIQRTNESGAQQQISVDMRQLGVVPAAGSSAIQTLRGGDTLIVPKGTFFIGGQVVRPGEYRIEGDMLLYEAIARAGGVTPMGSTSRVDIHRRGPDGQVIEVKNKKNLRIQPGDVIDVKERLF
;
A
#
# COMPACT_ATOMS: atom_id res chain seq x y z
N MET A 1 -26.54 53.10 -33.73
CA MET A 1 -27.82 53.79 -33.75
C MET A 1 -28.73 53.03 -32.80
N ALA A 2 -28.88 53.63 -31.74
CA ALA A 2 -30.03 54.25 -31.10
C ALA A 2 -30.91 53.19 -30.41
N ALA A 3 -30.82 53.12 -29.16
CA ALA A 3 -31.43 53.89 -28.06
C ALA A 3 -32.66 53.12 -27.51
N GLN A 4 -32.59 52.69 -26.23
CA GLN A 4 -32.99 53.39 -25.01
C GLN A 4 -34.53 53.52 -24.82
N PHE A 5 -34.88 53.21 -23.64
CA PHE A 5 -35.89 53.76 -22.71
C PHE A 5 -36.78 52.66 -22.13
N ALA A 6 -36.67 52.33 -20.90
CA ALA A 6 -37.05 52.99 -19.64
C ALA A 6 -38.40 52.44 -19.15
N GLN A 7 -38.39 51.77 -17.99
CA GLN A 7 -38.73 52.31 -16.66
C GLN A 7 -40.21 52.30 -16.30
N ARG A 8 -40.46 51.67 -15.17
CA ARG A 8 -41.31 52.04 -14.04
C ARG A 8 -42.56 51.22 -13.74
N SER A 9 -42.53 50.87 -12.46
CA SER A 9 -43.64 50.92 -11.49
C SER A 9 -44.58 49.72 -11.49
N GLY A 10 -44.62 48.85 -10.51
CA GLY A 10 -44.90 49.14 -9.09
C GLY A 10 -46.24 48.58 -8.74
N TYR A 11 -46.30 47.89 -7.64
CA TYR A 11 -47.41 47.57 -6.76
C TYR A 11 -47.63 46.08 -6.47
N THR A 12 -47.20 45.68 -5.31
CA THR A 12 -47.85 44.66 -4.47
C THR A 12 -49.26 45.16 -4.04
N PRO A 13 -50.25 44.34 -3.73
CA PRO A 13 -50.28 43.81 -2.39
C PRO A 13 -50.95 42.42 -2.20
N GLU A 14 -50.58 41.81 -1.05
CA GLU A 14 -51.46 41.06 -0.16
C GLU A 14 -52.21 39.83 -0.68
N MET A 15 -51.65 38.66 -0.47
CA MET A 15 -52.38 37.45 -0.12
C MET A 15 -51.70 36.68 1.02
N THR A 16 -51.64 37.37 2.14
CA THR A 16 -51.44 36.77 3.46
C THR A 16 -52.82 36.52 4.02
N CYS A 17 -53.37 35.30 3.99
CA CYS A 17 -54.42 34.85 4.90
C CYS A 17 -55.19 33.58 4.52
N ILE A 18 -54.57 32.57 3.85
CA ILE A 18 -55.24 31.26 3.68
C ILE A 18 -54.25 30.08 3.86
N LYS A 19 -53.26 30.21 4.69
CA LYS A 19 -52.34 29.09 5.04
C LYS A 19 -52.28 28.72 6.53
N ARG A 20 -53.29 29.10 7.31
CA ARG A 20 -53.30 28.80 8.77
C ARG A 20 -54.45 27.90 9.24
N LEU A 21 -55.09 27.11 8.39
CA LEU A 21 -56.19 26.23 8.82
C LEU A 21 -56.11 24.80 8.28
N LEU A 22 -54.91 24.29 7.95
CA LEU A 22 -54.73 22.87 7.59
C LEU A 22 -53.48 22.26 8.27
N SER A 23 -53.18 22.71 9.49
CA SER A 23 -52.01 22.24 10.26
C SER A 23 -52.36 21.52 11.57
N ALA A 24 -53.49 20.84 11.64
CA ALA A 24 -53.94 20.22 12.90
C ALA A 24 -54.58 18.83 12.76
N VAL A 25 -54.31 18.04 11.72
CA VAL A 25 -54.86 16.65 11.62
C VAL A 25 -53.85 15.67 11.02
N CYS A 26 -52.58 15.79 11.26
CA CYS A 26 -51.60 14.75 10.89
C CYS A 26 -50.54 14.49 11.97
N VAL A 27 -51.03 14.33 13.22
CA VAL A 27 -50.19 13.87 14.34
C VAL A 27 -50.82 12.60 14.90
N LEU A 28 -50.89 11.55 14.12
CA LEU A 28 -51.12 10.16 14.63
C LEU A 28 -50.95 9.21 13.43
N LEU A 29 -49.86 8.50 13.40
CA LEU A 29 -49.47 7.36 12.57
C LEU A 29 -48.18 7.61 11.75
N GLY A 30 -47.09 7.87 12.46
CA GLY A 30 -45.74 7.95 11.87
C GLY A 30 -44.79 6.96 12.54
N LEU A 31 -45.10 5.66 12.49
CA LEU A 31 -44.04 4.63 12.61
C LEU A 31 -43.39 4.51 11.23
N SER A 32 -42.57 5.49 10.88
CA SER A 32 -41.65 5.39 9.77
C SER A 32 -40.47 4.56 10.28
N GLY A 33 -40.56 3.26 10.13
CA GLY A 33 -39.41 2.38 10.22
C GLY A 33 -38.37 2.88 9.19
N SER A 34 -37.26 3.41 9.68
CA SER A 34 -36.08 3.67 8.87
C SER A 34 -35.59 2.34 8.33
N VAL A 35 -35.94 2.01 7.10
CA VAL A 35 -35.27 0.96 6.35
C VAL A 35 -33.84 1.49 6.14
N SER A 36 -32.91 1.05 6.97
CA SER A 36 -31.48 1.23 6.71
C SER A 36 -31.22 0.56 5.36
N ALA A 37 -30.99 1.39 4.34
CA ALA A 37 -30.43 0.89 3.08
C ALA A 37 -29.12 0.21 3.45
N VAL A 38 -29.09 -1.12 3.28
CA VAL A 38 -27.83 -1.89 3.30
C VAL A 38 -27.04 -1.34 2.13
N GLU A 39 -25.98 -0.56 2.42
CA GLU A 39 -25.02 -0.17 1.42
C GLU A 39 -24.53 -1.45 0.71
N PRO A 40 -24.47 -1.47 -0.63
CA PRO A 40 -23.92 -2.60 -1.35
C PRO A 40 -22.47 -2.77 -0.86
N GLY A 41 -22.24 -3.80 -0.03
CA GLY A 41 -20.93 -4.11 0.51
C GLY A 41 -19.95 -4.19 -0.65
N VAL A 42 -18.80 -3.54 -0.49
CA VAL A 42 -17.65 -3.68 -1.42
C VAL A 42 -17.47 -5.18 -1.65
N PRO A 43 -17.57 -5.66 -2.91
CA PRO A 43 -17.41 -7.08 -3.18
C PRO A 43 -16.08 -7.54 -2.61
N PRO A 44 -16.01 -8.73 -1.97
CA PRO A 44 -14.77 -9.22 -1.41
C PRO A 44 -13.70 -9.23 -2.51
N PRO A 45 -12.48 -8.82 -2.20
CA PRO A 45 -11.40 -8.76 -3.18
C PRO A 45 -11.21 -10.14 -3.80
N LEU A 46 -11.40 -10.19 -5.11
CA LEU A 46 -11.30 -11.43 -5.86
C LEU A 46 -9.83 -11.87 -5.88
N VAL A 47 -9.57 -13.08 -5.40
CA VAL A 47 -8.25 -13.71 -5.55
C VAL A 47 -7.98 -13.88 -7.04
N GLN A 48 -6.94 -13.22 -7.54
CA GLN A 48 -6.48 -13.37 -8.92
C GLN A 48 -5.44 -14.48 -8.99
N LEU A 49 -5.56 -15.35 -9.98
CA LEU A 49 -4.59 -16.41 -10.24
C LEU A 49 -3.31 -15.82 -10.86
N GLY A 50 -2.18 -16.31 -10.40
CA GLY A 50 -0.88 -15.93 -10.93
C GLY A 50 0.03 -17.13 -11.18
N PRO A 51 1.19 -16.92 -11.83
CA PRO A 51 2.16 -17.96 -12.10
C PRO A 51 2.55 -18.73 -10.82
N GLY A 52 2.65 -20.06 -10.94
CA GLY A 52 2.99 -20.94 -9.83
C GLY A 52 1.82 -21.36 -8.94
N ASP A 53 0.65 -20.74 -9.04
CA ASP A 53 -0.53 -21.12 -8.26
C ASP A 53 -1.00 -22.52 -8.64
N GLN A 54 -1.30 -23.36 -7.65
CA GLN A 54 -1.86 -24.68 -7.86
C GLN A 54 -3.39 -24.64 -7.73
N ILE A 55 -4.08 -25.04 -8.78
CA ILE A 55 -5.54 -25.06 -8.83
C ILE A 55 -6.07 -26.46 -9.09
N LYS A 56 -7.24 -26.72 -8.54
CA LYS A 56 -8.05 -27.88 -8.86
C LYS A 56 -9.24 -27.44 -9.69
N ILE A 57 -9.47 -28.13 -10.78
CA ILE A 57 -10.57 -27.91 -11.70
C ILE A 57 -11.47 -29.13 -11.63
N ASP A 58 -12.73 -28.94 -11.30
CA ASP A 58 -13.75 -29.96 -11.30
C ASP A 58 -14.82 -29.63 -12.34
N VAL A 59 -15.16 -30.59 -13.16
CA VAL A 59 -16.21 -30.46 -14.19
C VAL A 59 -17.41 -31.31 -13.77
N PHE A 60 -18.54 -30.66 -13.54
CA PHE A 60 -19.74 -31.33 -13.09
C PHE A 60 -20.20 -32.41 -14.07
N GLY A 61 -20.50 -33.59 -13.56
CA GLY A 61 -20.91 -34.74 -14.37
C GLY A 61 -19.79 -35.45 -15.14
N ASN A 62 -18.53 -34.94 -15.10
CA ASN A 62 -17.38 -35.49 -15.79
C ASN A 62 -16.16 -35.60 -14.89
N PRO A 63 -16.14 -36.52 -13.92
CA PRO A 63 -15.03 -36.65 -12.96
C PRO A 63 -13.69 -37.01 -13.63
N ASP A 64 -13.73 -37.63 -14.81
CA ASP A 64 -12.52 -37.97 -15.58
C ASP A 64 -11.77 -36.73 -16.10
N LEU A 65 -12.44 -35.59 -16.17
CA LEU A 65 -11.85 -34.29 -16.56
C LEU A 65 -11.34 -33.49 -15.34
N ALA A 66 -11.56 -33.97 -14.11
CA ALA A 66 -11.03 -33.33 -12.94
C ALA A 66 -9.50 -33.29 -12.99
N THR A 67 -8.94 -32.10 -12.87
CA THR A 67 -7.51 -31.88 -13.07
C THR A 67 -6.96 -31.00 -11.98
N THR A 68 -5.80 -31.37 -11.43
CA THR A 68 -4.99 -30.51 -10.60
C THR A 68 -3.78 -30.08 -11.41
N THR A 69 -3.61 -28.78 -11.58
CA THR A 69 -2.53 -28.20 -12.41
C THR A 69 -2.00 -26.93 -11.79
N ASN A 70 -0.77 -26.57 -12.20
CA ASN A 70 -0.18 -25.27 -11.84
C ASN A 70 -0.37 -24.28 -12.97
N VAL A 71 -0.55 -23.01 -12.61
CA VAL A 71 -0.52 -21.92 -13.57
C VAL A 71 0.91 -21.73 -14.03
N ALA A 72 1.14 -21.81 -15.34
CA ALA A 72 2.45 -21.63 -15.94
C ALA A 72 2.92 -20.17 -15.89
N ASP A 73 4.20 -19.92 -16.19
CA ASP A 73 4.79 -18.57 -16.14
C ASP A 73 4.14 -17.58 -17.11
N ASP A 74 3.56 -18.09 -18.21
CA ASP A 74 2.79 -17.31 -19.18
C ASP A 74 1.33 -17.04 -18.74
N GLY A 75 0.96 -17.45 -17.53
CA GLY A 75 -0.39 -17.34 -17.00
C GLY A 75 -1.39 -18.34 -17.57
N SER A 76 -0.93 -19.36 -18.28
CA SER A 76 -1.80 -20.40 -18.84
C SER A 76 -1.85 -21.65 -17.98
N ILE A 77 -2.90 -22.45 -18.17
CA ILE A 77 -3.01 -23.81 -17.65
C ILE A 77 -3.23 -24.79 -18.80
N ARG A 78 -2.83 -26.03 -18.60
CA ARG A 78 -3.14 -27.11 -19.53
C ARG A 78 -4.18 -28.05 -18.93
N MET A 79 -5.24 -28.29 -19.66
CA MET A 79 -6.34 -29.12 -19.25
C MET A 79 -6.68 -30.16 -20.37
N PRO A 80 -7.06 -31.40 -20.01
CA PRO A 80 -7.56 -32.37 -20.97
C PRO A 80 -8.73 -31.78 -21.78
N LEU A 81 -8.77 -32.07 -23.06
CA LEU A 81 -9.75 -31.60 -24.05
C LEU A 81 -9.70 -30.08 -24.31
N ALA A 82 -9.76 -29.24 -23.31
CA ALA A 82 -9.71 -27.77 -23.46
C ALA A 82 -8.35 -27.23 -23.94
N GLY A 83 -7.27 -28.02 -23.84
CA GLY A 83 -5.94 -27.63 -24.28
C GLY A 83 -5.31 -26.59 -23.33
N THR A 84 -4.76 -25.53 -23.90
CA THR A 84 -4.13 -24.40 -23.14
C THR A 84 -5.13 -23.27 -22.96
N VAL A 85 -5.41 -22.90 -21.72
CA VAL A 85 -6.35 -21.85 -21.35
C VAL A 85 -5.64 -20.77 -20.52
N ALA A 86 -5.73 -19.50 -20.93
CA ALA A 86 -5.16 -18.38 -20.20
C ALA A 86 -6.05 -18.01 -18.99
N VAL A 87 -5.51 -18.14 -17.78
CA VAL A 87 -6.20 -17.86 -16.50
C VAL A 87 -5.46 -16.85 -15.64
N GLY A 88 -4.23 -16.50 -15.98
CA GLY A 88 -3.41 -15.53 -15.26
C GLY A 88 -4.09 -14.16 -15.18
N GLY A 89 -4.04 -13.53 -14.01
CA GLY A 89 -4.70 -12.26 -13.73
C GLY A 89 -6.22 -12.33 -13.60
N GLN A 90 -6.83 -13.52 -13.73
CA GLN A 90 -8.27 -13.72 -13.64
C GLN A 90 -8.69 -14.19 -12.24
N SER A 91 -9.92 -13.88 -11.86
CA SER A 91 -10.53 -14.50 -10.68
C SER A 91 -10.84 -15.98 -10.91
N LEU A 92 -11.02 -16.74 -9.83
CA LEU A 92 -11.41 -18.16 -9.92
C LEU A 92 -12.69 -18.35 -10.77
N GLY A 93 -13.68 -17.47 -10.58
CA GLY A 93 -14.94 -17.53 -11.34
C GLY A 93 -14.79 -17.17 -12.82
N GLU A 94 -13.91 -16.23 -13.16
CA GLU A 94 -13.62 -15.91 -14.57
C GLU A 94 -12.81 -17.00 -15.23
N SER A 95 -11.87 -17.62 -14.51
CA SER A 95 -11.12 -18.76 -14.97
C SER A 95 -12.04 -19.96 -15.27
N ALA A 96 -13.01 -20.21 -14.38
CA ALA A 96 -14.02 -21.24 -14.62
C ALA A 96 -14.80 -20.98 -15.92
N ARG A 97 -15.31 -19.76 -16.12
CA ARG A 97 -16.03 -19.39 -17.37
C ARG A 97 -15.17 -19.52 -18.63
N ARG A 98 -13.87 -19.20 -18.55
CA ARG A 98 -12.97 -19.39 -19.69
C ARG A 98 -12.76 -20.85 -20.04
N ILE A 99 -12.65 -21.71 -19.03
CA ILE A 99 -12.52 -23.16 -19.21
C ILE A 99 -13.82 -23.73 -19.79
N GLU A 100 -14.99 -23.32 -19.25
CA GLU A 100 -16.30 -23.69 -19.79
C GLU A 100 -16.41 -23.34 -21.27
N LYS A 101 -16.01 -22.12 -21.63
CA LYS A 101 -16.00 -21.65 -22.99
C LYS A 101 -15.07 -22.50 -23.86
N ALA A 102 -13.86 -22.81 -23.42
CA ALA A 102 -12.90 -23.62 -24.17
C ALA A 102 -13.43 -25.06 -24.43
N LEU A 103 -14.09 -25.67 -23.43
CA LEU A 103 -14.71 -26.99 -23.58
C LEU A 103 -15.91 -26.98 -24.54
N LYS A 104 -16.70 -25.91 -24.54
CA LYS A 104 -17.84 -25.71 -25.42
C LYS A 104 -17.42 -25.42 -26.86
N ASP A 105 -16.46 -24.50 -27.05
CA ASP A 105 -15.95 -24.14 -28.38
C ASP A 105 -15.26 -25.33 -29.06
N GLY A 106 -14.60 -26.19 -28.28
CA GLY A 106 -14.03 -27.46 -28.75
C GLY A 106 -15.06 -28.55 -29.03
N GLN A 107 -16.35 -28.30 -28.83
CA GLN A 107 -17.47 -29.27 -29.01
C GLN A 107 -17.33 -30.55 -28.16
N PHE A 108 -16.57 -30.47 -27.04
CA PHE A 108 -16.39 -31.63 -26.15
C PHE A 108 -17.56 -31.80 -25.20
N LEU A 109 -18.17 -30.69 -24.76
CA LEU A 109 -19.33 -30.68 -23.87
C LEU A 109 -20.34 -29.62 -24.33
N VAL A 110 -21.63 -29.91 -24.16
CA VAL A 110 -22.73 -29.02 -24.62
C VAL A 110 -22.92 -27.86 -23.62
N ASP A 111 -22.93 -28.16 -22.30
CA ASP A 111 -23.16 -27.20 -21.25
C ASP A 111 -22.27 -27.55 -20.04
N PRO A 112 -20.94 -27.34 -20.16
CA PRO A 112 -20.02 -27.66 -19.07
C PRO A 112 -20.22 -26.70 -17.91
N GLN A 113 -20.29 -27.22 -16.68
CA GLN A 113 -20.23 -26.46 -15.46
C GLN A 113 -18.90 -26.74 -14.75
N VAL A 114 -18.06 -25.73 -14.64
CA VAL A 114 -16.69 -25.85 -14.13
C VAL A 114 -16.56 -25.12 -12.79
N THR A 115 -15.95 -25.79 -11.83
CA THR A 115 -15.53 -25.19 -10.55
C THR A 115 -14.02 -25.17 -10.49
N VAL A 116 -13.44 -23.99 -10.23
CA VAL A 116 -12.01 -23.81 -10.02
C VAL A 116 -11.76 -23.49 -8.55
N SER A 117 -10.91 -24.28 -7.91
CA SER A 117 -10.53 -24.12 -6.50
C SER A 117 -9.02 -23.89 -6.41
N LEU A 118 -8.60 -22.90 -5.63
CA LEU A 118 -7.18 -22.64 -5.33
C LEU A 118 -6.74 -23.61 -4.23
N LEU A 119 -5.79 -24.49 -4.53
CA LEU A 119 -5.19 -25.40 -3.54
C LEU A 119 -4.00 -24.75 -2.84
N GLN A 120 -3.11 -24.12 -3.60
CA GLN A 120 -1.93 -23.45 -3.06
C GLN A 120 -1.65 -22.17 -3.86
N SER A 121 -1.49 -21.07 -3.14
CA SER A 121 -1.10 -19.79 -3.74
C SER A 121 0.41 -19.59 -3.59
N MET A 122 1.09 -19.52 -4.72
CA MET A 122 2.51 -19.16 -4.80
C MET A 122 2.70 -17.74 -5.34
N SER A 123 1.73 -17.26 -6.13
CA SER A 123 1.74 -15.92 -6.70
C SER A 123 1.44 -14.83 -5.67
N GLN A 124 0.68 -15.15 -4.63
CA GLN A 124 0.29 -14.22 -3.57
C GLN A 124 1.27 -14.27 -2.39
N ARG A 125 2.53 -13.99 -2.67
CA ARG A 125 3.59 -13.92 -1.65
C ARG A 125 4.39 -12.64 -1.82
N VAL A 126 4.90 -12.13 -0.70
CA VAL A 126 5.86 -11.02 -0.66
C VAL A 126 7.12 -11.47 0.05
N VAL A 127 8.25 -10.89 -0.34
CA VAL A 127 9.53 -11.13 0.31
C VAL A 127 9.83 -9.97 1.24
N VAL A 128 10.17 -10.26 2.50
CA VAL A 128 10.59 -9.27 3.49
C VAL A 128 12.08 -9.41 3.73
N PHE A 129 12.80 -8.34 3.53
CA PHE A 129 14.27 -8.30 3.61
C PHE A 129 14.76 -7.16 4.50
N GLY A 130 15.93 -7.32 5.12
CA GLY A 130 16.59 -6.31 5.94
C GLY A 130 16.30 -6.42 7.43
N GLU A 131 16.15 -5.30 8.11
CA GLU A 131 16.08 -5.18 9.57
C GLU A 131 14.68 -5.48 10.12
N VAL A 132 14.24 -6.72 9.95
CA VAL A 132 13.06 -7.32 10.59
C VAL A 132 13.47 -8.49 11.47
N LYS A 133 12.63 -8.90 12.42
CA LYS A 133 12.97 -10.02 13.31
C LYS A 133 13.11 -11.34 12.54
N ASN A 134 12.21 -11.60 11.61
CA ASN A 134 12.20 -12.82 10.80
C ASN A 134 12.12 -12.43 9.31
N PRO A 135 13.25 -12.27 8.61
CA PRO A 135 13.21 -12.06 7.17
C PRO A 135 12.80 -13.33 6.44
N GLY A 136 12.09 -13.20 5.31
CA GLY A 136 11.61 -14.35 4.56
C GLY A 136 10.46 -14.05 3.62
N SER A 137 9.82 -15.09 3.10
CA SER A 137 8.68 -14.99 2.19
C SER A 137 7.37 -15.24 2.95
N TYR A 138 6.43 -14.30 2.83
CA TYR A 138 5.16 -14.30 3.55
C TYR A 138 3.99 -14.36 2.59
N PRO A 139 2.99 -15.21 2.88
CA PRO A 139 1.75 -15.23 2.11
C PRO A 139 0.93 -13.97 2.43
N ILE A 140 0.32 -13.39 1.39
CA ILE A 140 -0.57 -12.25 1.52
C ILE A 140 -1.97 -12.56 1.01
N LYS A 141 -2.94 -11.80 1.51
CA LYS A 141 -4.33 -11.76 1.01
C LYS A 141 -4.49 -10.50 0.16
N SER A 142 -5.54 -10.44 -0.64
CA SER A 142 -5.79 -9.34 -1.59
C SER A 142 -5.78 -7.92 -0.99
N ASN A 143 -5.97 -7.77 0.32
CA ASN A 143 -5.95 -6.47 1.01
C ASN A 143 -4.86 -6.38 2.08
N SER A 144 -3.86 -7.27 2.04
CA SER A 144 -2.75 -7.19 3.00
C SER A 144 -1.97 -5.90 2.83
N THR A 145 -1.69 -5.28 3.95
CA THR A 145 -0.90 -4.03 4.02
C THR A 145 0.55 -4.33 4.38
N VAL A 146 1.42 -3.34 4.22
CA VAL A 146 2.82 -3.41 4.69
C VAL A 146 2.87 -3.75 6.19
N PHE A 147 1.96 -3.16 6.97
CA PHE A 147 1.90 -3.40 8.41
C PHE A 147 1.60 -4.86 8.74
N ASP A 148 0.61 -5.47 8.07
CA ASP A 148 0.23 -6.88 8.32
C ASP A 148 1.41 -7.82 8.10
N VAL A 149 2.17 -7.59 7.04
CA VAL A 149 3.31 -8.43 6.70
C VAL A 149 4.50 -8.19 7.63
N ILE A 150 4.79 -6.94 7.99
CA ILE A 150 5.82 -6.63 8.99
C ILE A 150 5.45 -7.21 10.35
N ALA A 151 4.18 -7.18 10.75
CA ALA A 151 3.71 -7.84 11.98
C ALA A 151 3.90 -9.36 11.94
N GLN A 152 3.59 -10.00 10.81
CA GLN A 152 3.86 -11.43 10.59
C GLN A 152 5.37 -11.76 10.67
N ALA A 153 6.24 -10.84 10.19
CA ALA A 153 7.69 -10.95 10.31
C ALA A 153 8.22 -10.71 11.74
N GLY A 154 7.31 -10.51 12.71
CA GLY A 154 7.65 -10.26 14.13
C GLY A 154 8.00 -8.81 14.44
N GLY A 155 7.78 -7.90 13.50
CA GLY A 155 8.07 -6.47 13.62
C GLY A 155 9.46 -6.07 13.11
N ILE A 156 9.70 -4.77 13.07
CA ILE A 156 11.00 -4.19 12.74
C ILE A 156 11.98 -4.47 13.88
N SER A 157 13.25 -4.77 13.55
CA SER A 157 14.30 -4.98 14.54
C SER A 157 14.67 -3.67 15.25
N GLU A 158 15.44 -3.76 16.35
CA GLU A 158 15.89 -2.56 17.09
C GLU A 158 16.72 -1.60 16.24
N ARG A 159 17.38 -2.09 15.18
CA ARG A 159 18.19 -1.29 14.26
C ARG A 159 17.46 -0.87 13.01
N GLY A 160 16.21 -1.33 12.83
CA GLY A 160 15.45 -1.08 11.62
C GLY A 160 14.89 0.35 11.55
N SER A 161 14.78 0.84 10.32
CA SER A 161 14.16 2.12 10.01
C SER A 161 12.63 2.02 10.11
N GLU A 162 12.00 3.11 10.54
CA GLU A 162 10.55 3.27 10.48
C GLU A 162 10.05 3.57 9.06
N ILE A 163 10.97 3.84 8.13
CA ILE A 163 10.66 3.98 6.70
C ILE A 163 10.99 2.66 6.02
N VAL A 164 9.97 2.03 5.43
CA VAL A 164 10.04 0.77 4.69
C VAL A 164 9.91 1.06 3.20
N TYR A 165 10.64 0.35 2.38
CA TYR A 165 10.55 0.47 0.93
C TYR A 165 9.87 -0.75 0.34
N ILE A 166 8.92 -0.52 -0.56
CA ILE A 166 8.32 -1.56 -1.40
C ILE A 166 9.01 -1.48 -2.75
N GLN A 167 9.64 -2.55 -3.18
CA GLN A 167 10.08 -2.72 -4.56
C GLN A 167 9.02 -3.54 -5.30
N ARG A 168 8.45 -2.94 -6.33
CA ARG A 168 7.44 -3.54 -7.18
C ARG A 168 7.91 -3.52 -8.63
N THR A 169 7.79 -4.65 -9.30
CA THR A 169 8.04 -4.73 -10.73
C THR A 169 6.70 -4.54 -11.45
N ASN A 170 6.62 -3.54 -12.31
CA ASN A 170 5.44 -3.28 -13.13
C ASN A 170 5.37 -4.28 -14.29
N GLU A 171 4.22 -4.37 -14.95
CA GLU A 171 3.99 -5.25 -16.12
C GLU A 171 4.98 -5.00 -17.28
N SER A 172 5.54 -3.79 -17.36
CA SER A 172 6.59 -3.43 -18.32
C SER A 172 8.01 -3.87 -17.90
N GLY A 173 8.16 -4.56 -16.75
CA GLY A 173 9.46 -4.94 -16.19
C GLY A 173 10.21 -3.81 -15.46
N ALA A 174 9.65 -2.61 -15.41
CA ALA A 174 10.26 -1.50 -14.68
C ALA A 174 10.08 -1.67 -13.17
N GLN A 175 11.16 -1.44 -12.41
CA GLN A 175 11.12 -1.45 -10.95
C GLN A 175 10.66 -0.09 -10.43
N GLN A 176 9.65 -0.11 -9.59
CA GLN A 176 9.14 1.04 -8.85
C GLN A 176 9.47 0.87 -7.37
N GLN A 177 10.04 1.90 -6.76
CA GLN A 177 10.27 1.95 -5.32
C GLN A 177 9.28 2.92 -4.68
N ILE A 178 8.56 2.43 -3.67
CA ILE A 178 7.55 3.20 -2.92
C ILE A 178 8.01 3.22 -1.47
N SER A 179 8.14 4.41 -0.87
CA SER A 179 8.47 4.56 0.54
C SER A 179 7.21 4.62 1.39
N VAL A 180 7.18 3.89 2.49
CA VAL A 180 6.08 3.84 3.46
C VAL A 180 6.63 4.20 4.83
N ASP A 181 6.07 5.24 5.45
CA ASP A 181 6.40 5.65 6.81
C ASP A 181 5.50 4.91 7.80
N MET A 182 6.08 3.99 8.56
CA MET A 182 5.37 3.14 9.52
C MET A 182 4.83 3.92 10.74
N ARG A 183 5.29 5.15 10.98
CA ARG A 183 4.81 6.02 12.07
C ARG A 183 3.40 6.55 11.83
N GLN A 184 3.01 6.68 10.57
CA GLN A 184 1.72 7.25 10.18
C GLN A 184 0.54 6.28 10.33
N LEU A 185 0.78 5.06 10.78
CA LEU A 185 -0.22 3.97 10.88
C LEU A 185 -1.20 4.12 12.05
N GLY A 186 -1.02 5.10 12.92
CA GLY A 186 -1.97 5.42 14.02
C GLY A 186 -2.84 6.64 13.77
N VAL A 187 -2.61 7.35 12.68
CA VAL A 187 -3.38 8.54 12.30
C VAL A 187 -4.34 8.13 11.18
N VAL A 188 -5.63 8.42 11.36
CA VAL A 188 -6.64 8.23 10.29
C VAL A 188 -6.12 8.94 9.05
N PRO A 189 -5.82 8.23 7.95
CA PRO A 189 -5.21 8.87 6.78
C PRO A 189 -6.17 9.91 6.22
N ALA A 190 -5.69 11.13 6.01
CA ALA A 190 -6.38 12.05 5.14
C ALA A 190 -6.52 11.39 3.76
N ALA A 191 -7.70 11.53 3.14
CA ALA A 191 -7.97 10.94 1.82
C ALA A 191 -6.83 11.28 0.85
N GLY A 192 -6.07 10.26 0.41
CA GLY A 192 -4.92 10.40 -0.49
C GLY A 192 -3.53 10.19 0.15
N SER A 193 -3.41 9.92 1.45
CA SER A 193 -2.10 9.65 2.04
C SER A 193 -1.70 8.18 1.85
N SER A 194 -0.42 7.96 1.51
CA SER A 194 0.20 6.65 1.24
C SER A 194 0.31 5.72 2.46
N ALA A 195 -0.37 6.03 3.58
CA ALA A 195 -0.22 5.31 4.85
C ALA A 195 -0.77 3.88 4.82
N ILE A 196 -1.69 3.58 3.90
CA ILE A 196 -2.21 2.22 3.69
C ILE A 196 -1.83 1.77 2.30
N GLN A 197 -0.57 1.39 2.15
CA GLN A 197 -0.13 0.79 0.89
C GLN A 197 -0.48 -0.71 0.91
N THR A 198 -1.42 -1.10 0.04
CA THR A 198 -1.72 -2.50 -0.18
C THR A 198 -0.60 -3.17 -0.98
N LEU A 199 -0.26 -4.37 -0.54
CA LEU A 199 0.75 -5.19 -1.17
C LEU A 199 0.16 -6.02 -2.31
N ARG A 200 1.00 -6.34 -3.27
CA ARG A 200 0.70 -7.26 -4.38
C ARG A 200 1.64 -8.45 -4.33
N GLY A 201 1.21 -9.57 -4.85
CA GLY A 201 2.09 -10.71 -5.04
C GLY A 201 3.33 -10.31 -5.85
N GLY A 202 4.50 -10.80 -5.43
CA GLY A 202 5.78 -10.44 -6.03
C GLY A 202 6.43 -9.16 -5.51
N ASP A 203 5.76 -8.38 -4.64
CA ASP A 203 6.39 -7.23 -3.98
C ASP A 203 7.53 -7.68 -3.06
N THR A 204 8.59 -6.87 -3.00
CA THR A 204 9.66 -7.03 -2.02
C THR A 204 9.65 -5.87 -1.05
N LEU A 205 9.51 -6.18 0.25
CA LEU A 205 9.61 -5.21 1.34
C LEU A 205 11.04 -5.14 1.82
N ILE A 206 11.64 -3.96 1.82
CA ILE A 206 12.98 -3.72 2.31
C ILE A 206 12.91 -2.80 3.52
N VAL A 207 13.39 -3.29 4.66
CA VAL A 207 13.55 -2.51 5.88
C VAL A 207 15.03 -2.18 6.04
N PRO A 208 15.48 -0.96 5.73
CA PRO A 208 16.88 -0.58 5.87
C PRO A 208 17.25 -0.40 7.35
N LYS A 209 18.56 -0.30 7.62
CA LYS A 209 19.03 0.15 8.92
C LYS A 209 18.58 1.59 9.17
N GLY A 210 18.01 1.83 10.33
CA GLY A 210 17.58 3.15 10.79
C GLY A 210 18.63 3.81 11.71
N THR A 211 19.93 3.67 11.41
CA THR A 211 21.02 4.17 12.25
C THR A 211 21.88 5.19 11.49
N PHE A 212 22.55 6.05 12.22
CA PHE A 212 23.59 6.94 11.73
C PHE A 212 24.84 6.79 12.61
N PHE A 213 25.98 7.15 12.08
CA PHE A 213 27.23 7.21 12.83
C PHE A 213 27.61 8.65 13.12
N ILE A 214 28.06 8.92 14.35
CA ILE A 214 28.59 10.23 14.72
C ILE A 214 29.97 10.07 15.34
N GLY A 215 30.91 10.89 14.90
CA GLY A 215 32.32 10.87 15.33
C GLY A 215 32.90 12.27 15.44
N GLY A 216 34.22 12.32 15.63
CA GLY A 216 34.97 13.55 15.83
C GLY A 216 34.82 14.09 17.25
N GLN A 217 34.66 15.41 17.39
CA GLN A 217 34.64 16.13 18.68
C GLN A 217 33.26 16.06 19.37
N VAL A 218 32.78 14.84 19.63
CA VAL A 218 31.59 14.56 20.46
C VAL A 218 31.97 13.75 21.68
N VAL A 219 31.17 13.85 22.74
CA VAL A 219 31.47 13.20 24.05
C VAL A 219 31.42 11.67 23.91
N ARG A 220 30.48 11.13 23.14
CA ARG A 220 30.30 9.69 22.93
C ARG A 220 30.16 9.39 21.44
N PRO A 221 31.26 9.17 20.73
CA PRO A 221 31.19 8.75 19.33
C PRO A 221 30.65 7.33 19.21
N GLY A 222 29.92 7.05 18.13
CA GLY A 222 29.34 5.73 17.88
C GLY A 222 28.20 5.70 16.90
N GLU A 223 27.55 4.56 16.80
CA GLU A 223 26.34 4.34 15.99
C GLU A 223 25.09 4.57 16.86
N TYR A 224 24.17 5.36 16.36
CA TYR A 224 22.94 5.71 17.05
C TYR A 224 21.73 5.47 16.15
N ARG A 225 20.61 5.07 16.76
CA ARG A 225 19.32 4.93 16.08
C ARG A 225 18.71 6.30 15.80
N ILE A 226 18.11 6.43 14.62
CA ILE A 226 17.27 7.57 14.25
C ILE A 226 15.89 7.35 14.85
N GLU A 227 15.38 8.33 15.57
CA GLU A 227 14.04 8.34 16.12
C GLU A 227 13.27 9.50 15.48
N GLY A 228 12.17 9.18 14.83
CA GLY A 228 11.36 10.20 14.18
C GLY A 228 12.09 10.98 13.09
N ASP A 229 11.81 12.28 13.03
CA ASP A 229 12.43 13.24 12.10
C ASP A 229 13.67 13.91 12.73
N MET A 230 14.59 13.10 13.27
CA MET A 230 15.75 13.58 14.00
C MET A 230 16.55 14.62 13.22
N LEU A 231 16.80 15.75 13.87
CA LEU A 231 17.63 16.82 13.34
C LEU A 231 19.10 16.69 13.79
N LEU A 232 20.01 17.32 13.06
CA LEU A 232 21.44 17.28 13.35
C LEU A 232 21.78 17.65 14.80
N TYR A 233 21.14 18.69 15.35
CA TYR A 233 21.41 19.09 16.73
C TYR A 233 20.95 18.04 17.76
N GLU A 234 19.88 17.30 17.47
CA GLU A 234 19.40 16.20 18.32
C GLU A 234 20.36 15.00 18.26
N ALA A 235 20.89 14.71 17.07
CA ALA A 235 21.92 13.68 16.90
C ALA A 235 23.18 13.99 17.72
N ILE A 236 23.65 15.24 17.68
CA ILE A 236 24.79 15.69 18.50
C ILE A 236 24.47 15.60 20.00
N ALA A 237 23.28 16.05 20.42
CA ALA A 237 22.85 15.97 21.81
C ALA A 237 22.80 14.51 22.31
N ARG A 238 22.35 13.59 21.47
CA ARG A 238 22.30 12.15 21.78
C ARG A 238 23.68 11.54 21.98
N ALA A 239 24.68 12.03 21.24
CA ALA A 239 26.09 11.69 21.45
C ALA A 239 26.73 12.36 22.67
N GLY A 240 25.92 13.00 23.54
CA GLY A 240 26.38 13.70 24.77
C GLY A 240 26.84 15.12 24.52
N GLY A 241 26.56 15.68 23.34
CA GLY A 241 27.01 17.03 22.95
C GLY A 241 28.43 17.04 22.37
N VAL A 242 28.89 18.25 22.05
CA VAL A 242 30.27 18.46 21.58
C VAL A 242 31.24 18.51 22.73
N THR A 243 32.49 18.12 22.54
CA THR A 243 33.57 18.29 23.51
C THR A 243 33.91 19.79 23.66
N PRO A 244 34.67 20.20 24.68
CA PRO A 244 35.11 21.60 24.84
C PRO A 244 35.88 22.13 23.62
N MET A 245 36.50 21.25 22.83
CA MET A 245 37.20 21.59 21.58
C MET A 245 36.32 21.48 20.36
N GLY A 246 35.11 20.93 20.46
CA GLY A 246 34.20 20.69 19.36
C GLY A 246 33.45 21.95 18.90
N SER A 247 33.05 21.96 17.62
CA SER A 247 32.27 23.04 17.03
C SER A 247 30.90 22.56 16.62
N THR A 248 29.85 23.20 17.07
CA THR A 248 28.48 22.91 16.62
C THR A 248 28.17 23.43 15.20
N SER A 249 29.01 24.32 14.67
CA SER A 249 28.85 24.91 13.35
C SER A 249 29.71 24.25 12.25
N ARG A 250 30.79 23.57 12.64
CA ARG A 250 31.69 22.88 11.74
C ARG A 250 31.47 21.37 11.83
N VAL A 251 30.46 20.92 11.10
CA VAL A 251 30.05 19.52 11.06
C VAL A 251 29.96 19.10 9.59
N ASP A 252 30.69 18.06 9.25
CA ASP A 252 30.62 17.42 7.95
C ASP A 252 29.70 16.21 8.02
N ILE A 253 28.84 16.05 7.02
CA ILE A 253 27.90 14.94 6.92
C ILE A 253 28.13 14.26 5.59
N HIS A 254 28.50 13.00 5.68
CA HIS A 254 28.67 12.14 4.52
C HIS A 254 27.44 11.25 4.38
N ARG A 255 26.69 11.46 3.31
CA ARG A 255 25.47 10.72 2.99
C ARG A 255 25.68 9.90 1.73
N ARG A 256 25.25 8.65 1.75
CA ARG A 256 25.28 7.80 0.57
C ARG A 256 24.07 8.11 -0.32
N GLY A 257 24.31 8.56 -1.55
CA GLY A 257 23.28 8.79 -2.55
C GLY A 257 22.70 7.48 -3.10
N PRO A 258 21.62 7.58 -3.89
CA PRO A 258 20.97 6.42 -4.52
C PRO A 258 21.90 5.63 -5.47
N ASP A 259 22.88 6.31 -6.03
CA ASP A 259 23.95 5.75 -6.91
C ASP A 259 25.10 5.13 -6.13
N GLY A 260 25.03 5.11 -4.78
CA GLY A 260 26.06 4.60 -3.89
C GLY A 260 27.23 5.54 -3.65
N GLN A 261 27.27 6.71 -4.30
CA GLN A 261 28.32 7.71 -4.08
C GLN A 261 28.09 8.44 -2.75
N VAL A 262 29.19 8.82 -2.10
CA VAL A 262 29.14 9.59 -0.86
C VAL A 262 29.06 11.08 -1.21
N ILE A 263 28.00 11.72 -0.76
CA ILE A 263 27.76 13.16 -0.94
C ILE A 263 28.06 13.87 0.37
N GLU A 264 28.89 14.91 0.32
CA GLU A 264 29.10 15.81 1.44
C GLU A 264 27.91 16.78 1.54
N VAL A 265 27.16 16.70 2.64
CA VAL A 265 26.04 17.60 2.91
C VAL A 265 26.53 18.70 3.83
N LYS A 266 26.56 19.95 3.34
CA LYS A 266 26.95 21.09 4.15
C LYS A 266 25.97 21.34 5.27
N ASN A 267 26.50 21.62 6.47
CA ASN A 267 25.74 21.84 7.70
C ASN A 267 24.66 22.93 7.52
N LYS A 268 23.40 22.53 7.73
CA LYS A 268 22.27 23.45 7.93
C LYS A 268 21.66 23.14 9.30
N LYS A 269 21.42 24.15 10.12
CA LYS A 269 20.86 24.00 11.49
C LYS A 269 19.64 23.07 11.60
N ASN A 270 18.86 22.95 10.54
CA ASN A 270 17.64 22.13 10.48
C ASN A 270 17.80 20.92 9.55
N LEU A 271 19.01 20.40 9.36
CA LEU A 271 19.21 19.23 8.53
C LEU A 271 18.65 17.98 9.22
N ARG A 272 17.78 17.25 8.52
CA ARG A 272 17.27 15.94 8.96
C ARG A 272 18.32 14.87 8.69
N ILE A 273 18.58 14.05 9.70
CA ILE A 273 19.46 12.90 9.59
C ILE A 273 18.75 11.78 8.84
N GLN A 274 19.48 11.13 7.95
CA GLN A 274 18.98 9.98 7.19
C GLN A 274 19.73 8.70 7.56
N PRO A 275 19.11 7.54 7.36
CA PRO A 275 19.76 6.25 7.55
C PRO A 275 21.08 6.17 6.78
N GLY A 276 22.16 5.75 7.49
CA GLY A 276 23.48 5.62 6.93
C GLY A 276 24.32 6.90 6.87
N ASP A 277 23.81 8.04 7.41
CA ASP A 277 24.61 9.25 7.54
C ASP A 277 25.82 9.02 8.44
N VAL A 278 26.95 9.58 8.05
CA VAL A 278 28.17 9.66 8.87
C VAL A 278 28.42 11.12 9.20
N ILE A 279 28.33 11.46 10.47
CA ILE A 279 28.46 12.83 10.99
C ILE A 279 29.86 12.95 11.61
N ASP A 280 30.65 13.91 11.15
CA ASP A 280 31.97 14.21 11.68
C ASP A 280 32.01 15.64 12.24
N VAL A 281 32.09 15.74 13.57
CA VAL A 281 32.13 17.03 14.30
C VAL A 281 33.56 17.50 14.38
N LYS A 282 33.87 18.62 13.73
CA LYS A 282 35.22 19.22 13.69
C LYS A 282 35.55 20.03 14.92
N GLU A 283 36.83 20.29 15.08
CA GLU A 283 37.33 21.19 16.12
C GLU A 283 36.93 22.63 15.87
N ARG A 284 36.80 23.38 16.97
CA ARG A 284 36.60 24.83 16.92
C ARG A 284 37.88 25.48 16.42
N LEU A 285 37.75 26.43 15.48
CA LEU A 285 38.85 27.35 15.16
C LEU A 285 38.84 28.44 16.20
N PHE A 286 39.98 28.71 16.74
CA PHE A 286 40.19 29.79 17.69
C PHE A 286 39.97 31.15 17.05
#